data_6b243305630ecd467142d69bdc521e0b
#
_entry.id   6b243305630ecd467142d69bdc521e0b
#
_cell.length_a   1.000
_cell.length_b   1.000
_cell.length_c   1.000
_cell.angle_alpha   90.00
_cell.angle_beta   90.00
_cell.angle_gamma   90.00
#
_symmetry.space_group_name_H-M   'P 1'
#
loop_
_entity.id
_entity.type
_entity.pdbx_description
1 polymer ?
#
loop_
_entity_poly.entity_id
_entity_poly.type
_entity_poly.pdbx_seq_one_letter_code
_entity_poly.pdbx_strand_id
1 'polypeptide(L)'
;MNRQTGRVLAGLCALGMAAVIAAPAGAQTSEVQEKPPLYSYISNWAIPRAQWADMAKADDADRAALEKALTSGTIVGYGSDVNLIHRPDGETHDQWWSATSLAGVMNVLDQFYSSGSTTSPVLASATKHWDELYVSRFYNWHSGSVKNGYTHVSLYKLKPDASDDAVEMFSKSLVVPLLEKQLAAGTIAEYEVDEEAIHTDAPGSFLIVYLATNAEGLDKVQGAIEEAIKSNPLGGVAFSSMTDISAHRDELVRTNASYK
;
A
#
# COMPACT_ATOMS: atom_id res chain seq x y z
N MET A 1 -24.54 -93.64 30.13
CA MET A 1 -23.29 -93.26 30.77
C MET A 1 -22.40 -92.63 29.71
N ASN A 2 -22.39 -91.36 29.54
CA ASN A 2 -21.37 -90.64 28.78
C ASN A 2 -21.43 -89.13 29.16
N ARG A 3 -20.36 -88.71 29.88
CA ARG A 3 -20.14 -87.31 30.21
C ARG A 3 -19.54 -86.61 29.00
N GLN A 4 -20.14 -85.54 28.54
CA GLN A 4 -19.53 -84.59 27.65
C GLN A 4 -19.26 -83.27 28.38
N THR A 5 -17.99 -82.95 28.46
CA THR A 5 -17.47 -81.71 29.00
C THR A 5 -17.54 -80.62 27.95
N GLY A 6 -18.32 -79.57 28.18
CA GLY A 6 -18.36 -78.38 27.37
C GLY A 6 -17.21 -77.41 27.70
N ARG A 7 -16.44 -77.04 26.70
CA ARG A 7 -15.45 -75.96 26.75
C ARG A 7 -16.10 -74.64 26.46
N VAL A 8 -16.04 -73.73 27.40
CA VAL A 8 -16.43 -72.31 27.18
C VAL A 8 -15.19 -71.60 26.63
N LEU A 9 -15.33 -71.07 25.39
CA LEU A 9 -14.36 -70.14 24.83
C LEU A 9 -14.76 -68.69 25.22
N ALA A 10 -13.91 -68.07 26.04
CA ALA A 10 -14.00 -66.65 26.32
C ALA A 10 -13.32 -65.85 25.19
N GLY A 11 -14.15 -65.13 24.39
CA GLY A 11 -13.65 -64.22 23.40
C GLY A 11 -13.31 -62.87 24.03
N LEU A 12 -12.02 -62.49 24.03
CA LEU A 12 -11.56 -61.13 24.34
C LEU A 12 -11.83 -60.25 23.12
N CYS A 13 -12.78 -59.28 23.22
CA CYS A 13 -12.89 -58.17 22.33
C CYS A 13 -11.85 -57.12 22.71
N ALA A 14 -10.75 -57.04 21.97
CA ALA A 14 -9.84 -55.91 22.04
C ALA A 14 -10.44 -54.73 21.25
N LEU A 15 -10.94 -53.70 21.98
CA LEU A 15 -11.28 -52.43 21.39
C LEU A 15 -9.98 -51.67 21.10
N GLY A 16 -9.55 -51.67 19.86
CA GLY A 16 -8.51 -50.77 19.37
C GLY A 16 -9.05 -49.34 19.24
N MET A 17 -8.71 -48.46 20.20
CA MET A 17 -8.87 -47.01 20.02
C MET A 17 -7.85 -46.54 19.00
N ALA A 18 -8.26 -46.30 17.75
CA ALA A 18 -7.50 -45.53 16.80
C ALA A 18 -7.56 -44.04 17.21
N ALA A 19 -6.51 -43.56 17.86
CA ALA A 19 -6.32 -42.14 18.07
C ALA A 19 -6.05 -41.49 16.69
N VAL A 20 -7.08 -40.84 16.12
CA VAL A 20 -6.90 -39.95 14.98
C VAL A 20 -6.15 -38.73 15.50
N ILE A 21 -4.84 -38.70 15.29
CA ILE A 21 -4.05 -37.49 15.45
C ILE A 21 -4.49 -36.56 14.32
N ALA A 22 -5.41 -35.63 14.62
CA ALA A 22 -5.68 -34.50 13.74
C ALA A 22 -4.39 -33.70 13.61
N ALA A 23 -3.71 -33.80 12.47
CA ALA A 23 -2.65 -32.88 12.12
C ALA A 23 -3.22 -31.44 12.21
N PRO A 24 -2.52 -30.48 12.83
CA PRO A 24 -2.97 -29.10 12.78
C PRO A 24 -3.12 -28.73 11.30
N ALA A 25 -4.30 -28.24 10.93
CA ALA A 25 -4.50 -27.66 9.62
C ALA A 25 -3.51 -26.51 9.52
N GLY A 26 -2.38 -26.75 8.85
CA GLY A 26 -1.43 -25.71 8.50
C GLY A 26 -2.23 -24.64 7.76
N ALA A 27 -2.30 -23.43 8.30
CA ALA A 27 -2.80 -22.32 7.58
C ALA A 27 -1.99 -22.26 6.27
N GLN A 28 -2.60 -22.62 5.16
CA GLN A 28 -2.05 -22.34 3.85
C GLN A 28 -1.96 -20.81 3.78
N THR A 29 -0.78 -20.28 4.06
CA THR A 29 -0.46 -18.91 3.66
C THR A 29 -0.55 -18.93 2.15
N SER A 30 -1.61 -18.36 1.59
CA SER A 30 -1.67 -18.13 0.15
C SER A 30 -0.42 -17.34 -0.21
N GLU A 31 0.39 -17.89 -1.09
CA GLU A 31 1.60 -17.22 -1.57
C GLU A 31 1.21 -15.85 -2.13
N VAL A 32 1.86 -14.79 -1.65
CA VAL A 32 1.61 -13.44 -2.15
C VAL A 32 2.02 -13.39 -3.62
N GLN A 33 1.07 -13.05 -4.49
CA GLN A 33 1.28 -12.95 -5.93
C GLN A 33 1.39 -11.49 -6.35
N GLU A 34 2.23 -11.22 -7.33
CA GLU A 34 2.21 -9.95 -8.04
C GLU A 34 0.88 -9.74 -8.74
N LYS A 35 0.40 -8.51 -8.74
CA LYS A 35 -0.75 -8.07 -9.52
C LYS A 35 -0.30 -7.46 -10.87
N PRO A 36 -1.22 -7.30 -11.84
CA PRO A 36 -0.95 -6.48 -13.02
C PRO A 36 -0.45 -5.09 -12.61
N PRO A 37 0.40 -4.44 -13.40
CA PRO A 37 0.97 -3.15 -13.02
C PRO A 37 -0.13 -2.11 -12.79
N LEU A 38 0.00 -1.38 -11.68
CA LEU A 38 -0.73 -0.17 -11.37
C LEU A 38 0.24 1.01 -11.54
N TYR A 39 -0.14 2.00 -12.31
CA TYR A 39 0.65 3.22 -12.52
C TYR A 39 0.01 4.36 -11.76
N SER A 40 0.78 5.03 -10.91
CA SER A 40 0.34 6.18 -10.10
C SER A 40 1.15 7.42 -10.50
N TYR A 41 0.45 8.45 -10.97
CA TYR A 41 1.04 9.76 -11.21
C TYR A 41 0.77 10.65 -10.01
N ILE A 42 1.82 11.27 -9.51
CA ILE A 42 1.77 12.16 -8.35
C ILE A 42 2.32 13.51 -8.76
N SER A 43 1.52 14.53 -8.57
CA SER A 43 1.89 15.93 -8.86
C SER A 43 2.05 16.66 -7.54
N ASN A 44 3.25 17.12 -7.25
CA ASN A 44 3.69 17.67 -5.98
C ASN A 44 3.88 19.20 -6.07
N TRP A 45 3.37 19.94 -5.08
CA TRP A 45 3.52 21.40 -5.02
C TRP A 45 3.93 21.90 -3.64
N ALA A 46 4.89 22.82 -3.61
CA ALA A 46 5.20 23.63 -2.44
C ALA A 46 4.41 24.96 -2.53
N ILE A 47 3.22 24.98 -1.97
CA ILE A 47 2.29 26.12 -2.00
C ILE A 47 2.55 27.04 -0.82
N PRO A 48 2.66 28.37 -1.02
CA PRO A 48 2.76 29.34 0.07
C PRO A 48 1.57 29.23 1.03
N ARG A 49 1.84 29.24 2.34
CA ARG A 49 0.80 29.00 3.35
C ARG A 49 -0.42 29.93 3.26
N ALA A 50 -0.22 31.16 2.81
CA ALA A 50 -1.32 32.12 2.60
C ALA A 50 -2.33 31.68 1.53
N GLN A 51 -1.96 30.70 0.68
CA GLN A 51 -2.79 30.24 -0.46
C GLN A 51 -3.32 28.80 -0.25
N TRP A 52 -3.12 28.20 0.89
CA TRP A 52 -3.60 26.82 1.15
C TRP A 52 -5.12 26.65 1.00
N ALA A 53 -5.88 27.68 1.37
CA ALA A 53 -7.34 27.65 1.19
C ALA A 53 -7.75 27.68 -0.28
N ASP A 54 -6.88 28.16 -1.19
CA ASP A 54 -7.13 28.19 -2.62
C ASP A 54 -6.77 26.86 -3.29
N MET A 55 -5.84 26.07 -2.70
CA MET A 55 -5.58 24.68 -3.14
C MET A 55 -6.83 23.80 -3.04
N ALA A 56 -7.55 23.86 -1.92
CA ALA A 56 -8.80 23.12 -1.75
C ALA A 56 -9.83 23.44 -2.86
N LYS A 57 -9.87 24.70 -3.34
CA LYS A 57 -10.74 25.08 -4.46
C LYS A 57 -10.22 24.56 -5.81
N ALA A 58 -8.91 24.49 -6.00
CA ALA A 58 -8.32 23.91 -7.21
C ALA A 58 -8.61 22.39 -7.27
N ASP A 59 -8.42 21.68 -6.17
CA ASP A 59 -8.77 20.26 -6.06
C ASP A 59 -10.25 20.00 -6.36
N ASP A 60 -11.15 20.85 -5.86
CA ASP A 60 -12.58 20.74 -6.14
C ASP A 60 -12.92 20.99 -7.62
N ALA A 61 -12.18 21.86 -8.31
CA ALA A 61 -12.36 22.12 -9.74
C ALA A 61 -11.93 20.91 -10.61
N ASP A 62 -10.86 20.22 -10.21
CA ASP A 62 -10.34 19.05 -10.93
C ASP A 62 -11.14 17.78 -10.65
N ARG A 63 -11.81 17.74 -9.51
CA ARG A 63 -12.57 16.56 -9.04
C ARG A 63 -13.56 16.03 -10.09
N ALA A 64 -14.28 16.88 -10.78
CA ALA A 64 -15.28 16.44 -11.76
C ALA A 64 -14.65 15.64 -12.93
N ALA A 65 -13.44 16.02 -13.35
CA ALA A 65 -12.70 15.29 -14.38
C ALA A 65 -12.21 13.94 -13.85
N LEU A 66 -11.68 13.91 -12.63
CA LEU A 66 -11.20 12.68 -11.97
C LEU A 66 -12.35 11.71 -11.69
N GLU A 67 -13.50 12.19 -11.19
CA GLU A 67 -14.69 11.34 -10.97
C GLU A 67 -15.23 10.74 -12.29
N LYS A 68 -15.20 11.52 -13.37
CA LYS A 68 -15.54 11.01 -14.70
C LYS A 68 -14.57 9.93 -15.16
N ALA A 69 -13.27 10.14 -14.98
CA ALA A 69 -12.24 9.17 -15.33
C ALA A 69 -12.36 7.88 -14.48
N LEU A 70 -12.63 8.00 -13.17
CA LEU A 70 -12.88 6.87 -12.28
C LEU A 70 -14.14 6.10 -12.70
N THR A 71 -15.25 6.79 -12.96
CA THR A 71 -16.53 6.17 -13.37
C THR A 71 -16.40 5.44 -14.71
N SER A 72 -15.66 6.01 -15.67
CA SER A 72 -15.42 5.37 -16.97
C SER A 72 -14.44 4.20 -16.89
N GLY A 73 -13.70 4.04 -15.80
CA GLY A 73 -12.65 3.04 -15.64
C GLY A 73 -11.35 3.40 -16.35
N THR A 74 -11.16 4.66 -16.73
CA THR A 74 -9.88 5.17 -17.22
C THR A 74 -8.83 5.14 -16.13
N ILE A 75 -9.23 5.46 -14.89
CA ILE A 75 -8.43 5.34 -13.66
C ILE A 75 -9.17 4.44 -12.66
N VAL A 76 -8.46 3.96 -11.65
CA VAL A 76 -9.00 3.12 -10.57
C VAL A 76 -9.01 3.80 -9.21
N GLY A 77 -8.28 4.89 -9.06
CA GLY A 77 -8.23 5.70 -7.85
C GLY A 77 -7.70 7.09 -8.14
N TYR A 78 -8.02 8.04 -7.27
CA TYR A 78 -7.44 9.38 -7.25
C TYR A 78 -7.55 9.97 -5.84
N GLY A 79 -6.70 10.93 -5.55
CA GLY A 79 -6.74 11.66 -4.28
C GLY A 79 -6.04 13.00 -4.31
N SER A 80 -6.20 13.73 -3.23
CA SER A 80 -5.47 14.95 -2.91
C SER A 80 -5.01 14.91 -1.47
N ASP A 81 -3.80 15.38 -1.24
CA ASP A 81 -3.11 15.29 0.02
C ASP A 81 -2.61 16.66 0.51
N VAL A 82 -2.60 16.80 1.82
CA VAL A 82 -1.98 17.94 2.52
C VAL A 82 -0.95 17.42 3.50
N ASN A 83 0.29 17.82 3.33
CA ASN A 83 1.36 17.43 4.23
C ASN A 83 1.10 17.94 5.65
N LEU A 84 1.17 17.04 6.64
CA LEU A 84 0.99 17.37 8.07
C LEU A 84 2.32 17.67 8.75
N ILE A 85 3.38 16.99 8.34
CA ILE A 85 4.72 17.15 8.88
C ILE A 85 5.62 17.74 7.78
N HIS A 86 5.86 19.03 7.87
CA HIS A 86 6.55 19.79 6.82
C HIS A 86 8.07 19.68 6.90
N ARG A 87 8.71 19.48 5.76
CA ARG A 87 10.16 19.69 5.56
C ARG A 87 10.40 21.06 4.93
N PRO A 88 11.56 21.70 5.16
CA PRO A 88 11.87 23.02 4.57
C PRO A 88 11.80 23.04 3.04
N ASP A 89 12.14 21.94 2.41
CA ASP A 89 12.26 21.81 0.94
C ASP A 89 11.25 20.86 0.30
N GLY A 90 10.26 20.37 1.08
CA GLY A 90 9.25 19.43 0.63
C GLY A 90 8.01 20.09 0.05
N GLU A 91 7.18 19.24 -0.51
CA GLU A 91 5.81 19.57 -0.91
C GLU A 91 4.96 19.92 0.30
N THR A 92 3.89 20.63 0.05
CA THR A 92 2.83 20.93 1.03
C THR A 92 1.50 20.31 0.65
N HIS A 93 1.33 20.06 -0.65
CA HIS A 93 0.16 19.46 -1.25
C HIS A 93 0.59 18.58 -2.42
N ASP A 94 -0.16 17.53 -2.64
CA ASP A 94 -0.08 16.75 -3.85
C ASP A 94 -1.47 16.32 -4.34
N GLN A 95 -1.53 15.93 -5.60
CA GLN A 95 -2.68 15.30 -6.23
C GLN A 95 -2.18 14.10 -7.01
N TRP A 96 -2.89 12.98 -6.88
CA TRP A 96 -2.52 11.75 -7.54
C TRP A 96 -3.71 11.06 -8.20
N TRP A 97 -3.42 10.24 -9.20
CA TRP A 97 -4.37 9.31 -9.80
C TRP A 97 -3.66 8.06 -10.30
N SER A 98 -4.37 6.93 -10.22
CA SER A 98 -3.83 5.63 -10.53
C SER A 98 -4.64 4.90 -11.59
N ALA A 99 -3.96 4.22 -12.51
CA ALA A 99 -4.56 3.46 -13.60
C ALA A 99 -3.80 2.15 -13.85
N THR A 100 -4.48 1.16 -14.43
CA THR A 100 -3.86 -0.11 -14.83
C THR A 100 -3.07 -0.03 -16.13
N SER A 101 -2.90 1.18 -16.69
CA SER A 101 -2.11 1.45 -17.88
C SER A 101 -1.55 2.85 -17.87
N LEU A 102 -0.36 3.04 -18.47
CA LEU A 102 0.22 4.37 -18.71
C LEU A 102 -0.71 5.27 -19.53
N ALA A 103 -1.39 4.70 -20.54
CA ALA A 103 -2.35 5.46 -21.33
C ALA A 103 -3.50 6.03 -20.48
N GLY A 104 -3.99 5.29 -19.50
CA GLY A 104 -5.01 5.78 -18.56
C GLY A 104 -4.51 6.98 -17.76
N VAL A 105 -3.30 6.90 -17.23
CA VAL A 105 -2.65 7.99 -16.48
C VAL A 105 -2.46 9.23 -17.38
N MET A 106 -1.87 9.05 -18.56
CA MET A 106 -1.58 10.16 -19.48
C MET A 106 -2.86 10.82 -20.04
N ASN A 107 -3.93 10.07 -20.26
CA ASN A 107 -5.21 10.65 -20.70
C ASN A 107 -5.79 11.66 -19.71
N VAL A 108 -5.62 11.43 -18.40
CA VAL A 108 -6.04 12.39 -17.37
C VAL A 108 -5.14 13.63 -17.40
N LEU A 109 -3.82 13.43 -17.48
CA LEU A 109 -2.86 14.52 -17.56
C LEU A 109 -3.14 15.42 -18.80
N ASP A 110 -3.38 14.82 -19.97
CA ASP A 110 -3.73 15.55 -21.20
C ASP A 110 -5.03 16.36 -21.05
N GLN A 111 -6.01 15.85 -20.29
CA GLN A 111 -7.22 16.58 -19.96
C GLN A 111 -6.93 17.82 -19.11
N PHE A 112 -6.06 17.70 -18.10
CA PHE A 112 -5.66 18.82 -17.24
C PHE A 112 -4.91 19.89 -18.05
N TYR A 113 -3.98 19.50 -18.92
CA TYR A 113 -3.30 20.45 -19.80
C TYR A 113 -4.27 21.16 -20.77
N SER A 114 -5.19 20.41 -21.37
CA SER A 114 -6.14 20.99 -22.34
C SER A 114 -7.23 21.86 -21.71
N SER A 115 -7.58 21.59 -20.42
CA SER A 115 -8.52 22.43 -19.67
C SER A 115 -7.88 23.71 -19.13
N GLY A 116 -6.54 23.75 -19.03
CA GLY A 116 -5.80 24.85 -18.42
C GLY A 116 -5.79 24.80 -16.88
N SER A 117 -6.26 23.72 -16.25
CA SER A 117 -6.27 23.59 -14.78
C SER A 117 -4.86 23.62 -14.20
N THR A 118 -3.87 23.08 -14.91
CA THR A 118 -2.45 23.10 -14.52
C THR A 118 -1.87 24.52 -14.39
N THR A 119 -2.55 25.53 -14.90
CA THR A 119 -2.12 26.94 -14.87
C THR A 119 -3.01 27.81 -13.97
N SER A 120 -3.75 27.19 -13.05
CA SER A 120 -4.54 27.94 -12.06
C SER A 120 -3.66 28.89 -11.25
N PRO A 121 -4.17 30.05 -10.78
CA PRO A 121 -3.36 31.04 -10.07
C PRO A 121 -2.66 30.47 -8.82
N VAL A 122 -3.29 29.53 -8.10
CA VAL A 122 -2.70 28.91 -6.93
C VAL A 122 -1.53 27.99 -7.30
N LEU A 123 -1.68 27.17 -8.33
CA LEU A 123 -0.59 26.30 -8.81
C LEU A 123 0.56 27.13 -9.41
N ALA A 124 0.24 28.20 -10.13
CA ALA A 124 1.25 29.15 -10.65
C ALA A 124 2.03 29.87 -9.53
N SER A 125 1.50 29.90 -8.30
CA SER A 125 2.19 30.49 -7.14
C SER A 125 3.12 29.52 -6.41
N ALA A 126 3.10 28.25 -6.77
CA ALA A 126 3.97 27.25 -6.15
C ALA A 126 5.44 27.67 -6.25
N THR A 127 6.15 27.54 -5.13
CA THR A 127 7.59 27.85 -5.10
C THR A 127 8.43 26.71 -5.67
N LYS A 128 7.86 25.50 -5.69
CA LYS A 128 8.42 24.31 -6.32
C LYS A 128 7.27 23.44 -6.84
N HIS A 129 7.52 22.74 -7.92
CA HIS A 129 6.63 21.74 -8.49
C HIS A 129 7.46 20.64 -9.14
N TRP A 130 7.06 19.41 -8.93
CA TRP A 130 7.62 18.24 -9.59
C TRP A 130 6.58 17.13 -9.69
N ASP A 131 6.76 16.27 -10.66
CA ASP A 131 5.90 15.14 -10.92
C ASP A 131 6.68 13.84 -10.78
N GLU A 132 5.99 12.80 -10.31
CA GLU A 132 6.53 11.47 -10.15
C GLU A 132 5.59 10.46 -10.80
N LEU A 133 6.15 9.42 -11.39
CA LEU A 133 5.40 8.32 -11.97
C LEU A 133 5.92 7.00 -11.39
N TYR A 134 5.05 6.34 -10.67
CA TYR A 134 5.33 5.06 -10.02
C TYR A 134 4.64 3.90 -10.72
N VAL A 135 5.14 2.70 -10.49
CA VAL A 135 4.51 1.44 -10.84
C VAL A 135 4.49 0.54 -9.61
N SER A 136 3.31 0.05 -9.25
CA SER A 136 3.11 -0.93 -8.19
C SER A 136 2.67 -2.27 -8.76
N ARG A 137 3.17 -3.35 -8.13
CA ARG A 137 2.73 -4.75 -8.38
C ARG A 137 2.16 -5.39 -7.12
N PHE A 138 2.32 -4.73 -5.99
CA PHE A 138 1.83 -5.12 -4.68
C PHE A 138 0.97 -4.00 -4.11
N TYR A 139 -0.32 -4.10 -4.31
CA TYR A 139 -1.30 -3.10 -3.92
C TYR A 139 -2.66 -3.73 -3.62
N ASN A 140 -3.45 -3.08 -2.81
CA ASN A 140 -4.86 -3.41 -2.60
C ASN A 140 -5.62 -2.26 -1.95
N TRP A 141 -6.94 -2.19 -2.16
CA TRP A 141 -7.78 -1.15 -1.58
C TRP A 141 -9.22 -1.62 -1.37
N HIS A 142 -9.96 -0.89 -0.55
CA HIS A 142 -11.41 -0.96 -0.47
C HIS A 142 -12.04 0.08 -1.39
N SER A 143 -12.96 -0.34 -2.26
CA SER A 143 -13.73 0.59 -3.10
C SER A 143 -14.52 1.57 -2.26
N GLY A 144 -14.64 2.81 -2.74
CA GLY A 144 -15.34 3.88 -2.05
C GLY A 144 -14.48 5.11 -1.83
N SER A 145 -14.95 6.03 -0.98
CA SER A 145 -14.25 7.27 -0.70
C SER A 145 -13.79 7.35 0.75
N VAL A 146 -12.56 7.80 0.95
CA VAL A 146 -11.99 8.15 2.25
C VAL A 146 -11.88 9.67 2.34
N LYS A 147 -12.36 10.24 3.43
CA LYS A 147 -12.24 11.67 3.72
C LYS A 147 -11.46 11.89 5.00
N ASN A 148 -10.49 12.80 4.95
CA ASN A 148 -9.64 13.13 6.08
C ASN A 148 -8.90 11.90 6.65
N GLY A 149 -8.54 10.93 5.80
CA GLY A 149 -7.67 9.82 6.16
C GLY A 149 -6.23 10.29 6.39
N TYR A 150 -5.37 9.37 6.71
CA TYR A 150 -3.95 9.63 6.93
C TYR A 150 -3.12 8.68 6.06
N THR A 151 -2.49 9.21 5.02
CA THR A 151 -1.54 8.42 4.26
C THR A 151 -0.16 8.57 4.88
N HIS A 152 0.47 7.44 5.12
CA HIS A 152 1.87 7.35 5.50
C HIS A 152 2.66 6.82 4.31
N VAL A 153 3.65 7.57 3.90
CA VAL A 153 4.56 7.23 2.81
C VAL A 153 5.94 7.02 3.41
N SER A 154 6.46 5.79 3.30
CA SER A 154 7.85 5.48 3.68
C SER A 154 8.68 5.35 2.41
N LEU A 155 9.57 6.32 2.17
CA LEU A 155 10.51 6.28 1.07
C LEU A 155 11.80 5.61 1.49
N TYR A 156 12.22 4.63 0.71
CA TYR A 156 13.47 3.89 0.87
C TYR A 156 14.31 3.96 -0.38
N LYS A 157 15.58 3.64 -0.22
CA LYS A 157 16.51 3.43 -1.32
C LYS A 157 17.22 2.10 -1.16
N LEU A 158 17.29 1.32 -2.23
CA LEU A 158 18.11 0.11 -2.27
C LEU A 158 19.60 0.49 -2.26
N LYS A 159 20.41 -0.34 -1.59
CA LYS A 159 21.86 -0.27 -1.73
C LYS A 159 22.29 -0.69 -3.12
N PRO A 160 23.44 -0.20 -3.62
CA PRO A 160 23.93 -0.55 -4.96
C PRO A 160 24.21 -2.03 -5.18
N ASP A 161 24.39 -2.80 -4.12
CA ASP A 161 24.66 -4.24 -4.11
C ASP A 161 23.43 -5.08 -3.71
N ALA A 162 22.27 -4.47 -3.55
CA ALA A 162 21.02 -5.19 -3.34
C ALA A 162 20.67 -6.03 -4.59
N SER A 163 19.99 -7.15 -4.38
CA SER A 163 19.51 -7.98 -5.50
C SER A 163 18.40 -7.26 -6.28
N ASP A 164 18.30 -7.53 -7.58
CA ASP A 164 17.29 -6.93 -8.47
C ASP A 164 15.84 -7.25 -8.03
N ASP A 165 15.64 -8.35 -7.30
CA ASP A 165 14.36 -8.82 -6.77
C ASP A 165 14.14 -8.42 -5.29
N ALA A 166 14.95 -7.53 -4.74
CA ALA A 166 14.89 -7.16 -3.32
C ALA A 166 13.51 -6.62 -2.91
N VAL A 167 12.92 -5.72 -3.72
CA VAL A 167 11.58 -5.15 -3.45
C VAL A 167 10.52 -6.24 -3.48
N GLU A 168 10.58 -7.14 -4.47
CA GLU A 168 9.67 -8.29 -4.57
C GLU A 168 9.78 -9.22 -3.36
N MET A 169 11.00 -9.58 -2.97
CA MET A 169 11.26 -10.51 -1.85
C MET A 169 10.67 -10.01 -0.53
N PHE A 170 10.97 -8.77 -0.14
CA PHE A 170 10.44 -8.27 1.14
C PHE A 170 8.97 -7.89 1.04
N SER A 171 8.47 -7.49 -0.13
CA SER A 171 7.03 -7.30 -0.34
C SER A 171 6.27 -8.59 -0.06
N LYS A 172 6.68 -9.70 -0.65
CA LYS A 172 6.05 -11.01 -0.47
C LYS A 172 6.20 -11.57 0.94
N SER A 173 7.36 -11.39 1.57
CA SER A 173 7.68 -12.04 2.86
C SER A 173 7.28 -11.22 4.09
N LEU A 174 7.15 -9.91 3.99
CA LEU A 174 6.97 -9.03 5.14
C LEU A 174 5.86 -8.00 4.96
N VAL A 175 5.95 -7.15 3.92
CA VAL A 175 5.12 -5.95 3.80
C VAL A 175 3.66 -6.31 3.49
N VAL A 176 3.44 -7.07 2.41
CA VAL A 176 2.09 -7.41 1.95
C VAL A 176 1.31 -8.24 2.97
N PRO A 177 1.87 -9.31 3.60
CA PRO A 177 1.16 -10.06 4.62
C PRO A 177 0.71 -9.21 5.81
N LEU A 178 1.51 -8.21 6.19
CA LEU A 178 1.17 -7.27 7.26
C LEU A 178 0.04 -6.34 6.82
N LEU A 179 0.19 -5.68 5.67
CA LEU A 179 -0.76 -4.67 5.20
C LEU A 179 -2.10 -5.28 4.77
N GLU A 180 -2.11 -6.47 4.16
CA GLU A 180 -3.35 -7.22 3.87
C GLU A 180 -4.16 -7.52 5.14
N LYS A 181 -3.48 -7.85 6.24
CA LYS A 181 -4.15 -8.05 7.53
C LYS A 181 -4.79 -6.76 8.05
N GLN A 182 -4.11 -5.62 7.89
CA GLN A 182 -4.65 -4.33 8.29
C GLN A 182 -5.79 -3.87 7.38
N LEU A 183 -5.70 -4.13 6.08
CA LEU A 183 -6.75 -3.87 5.11
C LEU A 183 -8.00 -4.72 5.44
N ALA A 184 -7.85 -6.02 5.61
CA ALA A 184 -8.95 -6.91 5.98
C ALA A 184 -9.62 -6.54 7.31
N ALA A 185 -8.90 -5.93 8.24
CA ALA A 185 -9.43 -5.41 9.49
C ALA A 185 -10.11 -4.03 9.36
N GLY A 186 -10.06 -3.39 8.19
CA GLY A 186 -10.55 -2.03 7.96
C GLY A 186 -9.74 -0.95 8.67
N THR A 187 -8.53 -1.28 9.13
CA THR A 187 -7.60 -0.33 9.77
C THR A 187 -7.05 0.65 8.74
N ILE A 188 -6.73 0.14 7.54
CA ILE A 188 -6.34 0.92 6.37
C ILE A 188 -7.39 0.73 5.26
N ALA A 189 -7.47 1.68 4.36
CA ALA A 189 -8.34 1.64 3.19
C ALA A 189 -7.60 1.18 1.94
N GLU A 190 -6.28 1.34 1.93
CA GLU A 190 -5.43 1.06 0.77
C GLU A 190 -3.98 0.88 1.22
N TYR A 191 -3.20 0.15 0.40
CA TYR A 191 -1.74 0.11 0.44
C TYR A 191 -1.15 -0.12 -0.95
N GLU A 192 0.06 0.41 -1.18
CA GLU A 192 0.87 0.20 -2.38
C GLU A 192 2.35 -0.02 -1.98
N VAL A 193 3.07 -0.79 -2.80
CA VAL A 193 4.53 -0.82 -2.81
C VAL A 193 4.96 -0.39 -4.20
N ASP A 194 5.57 0.77 -4.28
CA ASP A 194 5.80 1.52 -5.51
C ASP A 194 7.28 1.58 -5.86
N GLU A 195 7.57 1.37 -7.12
CA GLU A 195 8.89 1.61 -7.72
C GLU A 195 8.76 2.73 -8.76
N GLU A 196 9.79 3.55 -8.93
CA GLU A 196 9.75 4.59 -9.96
C GLU A 196 9.62 3.95 -11.36
N ALA A 197 8.54 4.29 -12.07
CA ALA A 197 8.35 3.88 -13.46
C ALA A 197 9.19 4.75 -14.42
N ILE A 198 9.44 6.00 -14.04
CA ILE A 198 10.39 6.92 -14.68
C ILE A 198 11.28 7.47 -13.58
N HIS A 199 12.56 7.18 -13.66
CA HIS A 199 13.54 7.63 -12.68
C HIS A 199 13.78 9.13 -12.82
N THR A 200 13.15 9.92 -11.96
CA THR A 200 13.40 11.36 -11.80
C THR A 200 14.53 11.61 -10.82
N ASP A 201 14.73 10.69 -9.89
CA ASP A 201 15.86 10.60 -8.98
C ASP A 201 16.83 9.46 -9.38
N ALA A 202 17.84 9.22 -8.55
CA ALA A 202 18.75 8.10 -8.76
C ALA A 202 18.03 6.76 -8.60
N PRO A 203 18.24 5.77 -9.50
CA PRO A 203 17.57 4.47 -9.47
C PRO A 203 17.65 3.75 -8.12
N GLY A 204 16.65 2.92 -7.81
CA GLY A 204 16.55 2.10 -6.61
C GLY A 204 15.71 2.71 -5.49
N SER A 205 15.06 3.85 -5.74
CA SER A 205 14.04 4.39 -4.83
C SER A 205 12.74 3.60 -4.94
N PHE A 206 12.11 3.34 -3.79
CA PHE A 206 10.80 2.70 -3.72
C PHE A 206 10.01 3.22 -2.51
N LEU A 207 8.69 3.13 -2.58
CA LEU A 207 7.79 3.57 -1.52
C LEU A 207 7.04 2.38 -0.92
N ILE A 208 6.74 2.48 0.37
CA ILE A 208 5.69 1.69 1.02
C ILE A 208 4.65 2.69 1.49
N VAL A 209 3.46 2.59 0.93
CA VAL A 209 2.35 3.53 1.16
C VAL A 209 1.20 2.80 1.82
N TYR A 210 0.53 3.43 2.79
CA TYR A 210 -0.76 2.97 3.27
C TYR A 210 -1.64 4.15 3.71
N LEU A 211 -2.94 4.05 3.47
CA LEU A 211 -3.94 5.01 3.86
C LEU A 211 -4.72 4.49 5.08
N ALA A 212 -4.41 5.01 6.26
CA ALA A 212 -5.17 4.75 7.48
C ALA A 212 -6.50 5.54 7.45
N THR A 213 -7.60 4.89 7.83
CA THR A 213 -8.93 5.50 7.81
C THR A 213 -9.13 6.59 8.87
N ASN A 214 -8.30 6.58 9.93
CA ASN A 214 -8.29 7.55 11.01
C ASN A 214 -6.96 7.49 11.78
N ALA A 215 -6.75 8.37 12.76
CA ALA A 215 -5.51 8.43 13.54
C ALA A 215 -5.24 7.14 14.35
N GLU A 216 -6.29 6.48 14.87
CA GLU A 216 -6.12 5.20 15.58
C GLU A 216 -5.62 4.08 14.64
N GLY A 217 -5.91 4.20 13.34
CA GLY A 217 -5.37 3.32 12.32
C GLY A 217 -3.86 3.41 12.22
N LEU A 218 -3.27 4.61 12.33
CA LEU A 218 -1.81 4.79 12.37
C LEU A 218 -1.19 4.03 13.53
N ASP A 219 -1.74 4.17 14.75
CA ASP A 219 -1.24 3.47 15.93
C ASP A 219 -1.32 1.93 15.76
N LYS A 220 -2.40 1.44 15.17
CA LYS A 220 -2.57 -0.01 14.92
C LYS A 220 -1.56 -0.54 13.90
N VAL A 221 -1.32 0.20 12.81
CA VAL A 221 -0.30 -0.19 11.82
C VAL A 221 1.08 -0.16 12.44
N GLN A 222 1.42 0.90 13.19
CA GLN A 222 2.70 1.02 13.89
C GLN A 222 2.92 -0.17 14.86
N GLY A 223 1.91 -0.49 15.68
CA GLY A 223 1.97 -1.65 16.59
C GLY A 223 2.13 -2.98 15.84
N ALA A 224 1.49 -3.13 14.68
CA ALA A 224 1.63 -4.32 13.85
C ALA A 224 3.04 -4.45 13.24
N ILE A 225 3.65 -3.34 12.82
CA ILE A 225 5.04 -3.30 12.32
C ILE A 225 6.00 -3.71 13.43
N GLU A 226 5.86 -3.14 14.63
CA GLU A 226 6.71 -3.49 15.79
C GLU A 226 6.60 -4.97 16.14
N GLU A 227 5.40 -5.55 16.13
CA GLU A 227 5.18 -6.96 16.40
C GLU A 227 5.76 -7.85 15.28
N ALA A 228 5.62 -7.44 14.01
CA ALA A 228 6.20 -8.15 12.88
C ALA A 228 7.74 -8.21 12.98
N ILE A 229 8.39 -7.10 13.34
CA ILE A 229 9.84 -7.05 13.54
C ILE A 229 10.27 -7.92 14.72
N LYS A 230 9.53 -7.90 15.85
CA LYS A 230 9.81 -8.73 17.01
C LYS A 230 9.66 -10.22 16.72
N SER A 231 8.63 -10.59 15.95
CA SER A 231 8.35 -11.98 15.58
C SER A 231 9.24 -12.53 14.47
N ASN A 232 9.76 -11.65 13.60
CA ASN A 232 10.67 -11.98 12.50
C ASN A 232 11.90 -11.07 12.47
N PRO A 233 12.80 -11.16 13.46
CA PRO A 233 13.98 -10.30 13.52
C PRO A 233 14.93 -10.49 12.33
N LEU A 234 14.99 -11.68 11.74
CA LEU A 234 15.80 -11.94 10.54
C LEU A 234 15.25 -11.19 9.31
N GLY A 235 13.92 -11.08 9.19
CA GLY A 235 13.29 -10.28 8.13
C GLY A 235 13.66 -8.80 8.23
N GLY A 236 13.66 -8.24 9.44
CA GLY A 236 14.10 -6.87 9.69
C GLY A 236 15.58 -6.65 9.37
N VAL A 237 16.45 -7.60 9.72
CA VAL A 237 17.88 -7.57 9.36
C VAL A 237 18.07 -7.65 7.86
N ALA A 238 17.35 -8.55 7.16
CA ALA A 238 17.42 -8.66 5.71
C ALA A 238 17.00 -7.35 5.02
N PHE A 239 15.88 -6.76 5.44
CA PHE A 239 15.42 -5.46 4.94
C PHE A 239 16.50 -4.37 5.11
N SER A 240 17.05 -4.22 6.31
CA SER A 240 18.09 -3.22 6.62
C SER A 240 19.40 -3.50 5.87
N SER A 241 19.69 -4.76 5.53
CA SER A 241 20.88 -5.10 4.75
C SER A 241 20.80 -4.66 3.29
N MET A 242 19.58 -4.60 2.73
CA MET A 242 19.31 -4.23 1.33
C MET A 242 18.99 -2.74 1.15
N THR A 243 18.58 -2.04 2.22
CA THR A 243 18.19 -0.62 2.15
C THR A 243 19.27 0.30 2.69
N ASP A 244 19.39 1.50 2.08
CA ASP A 244 20.20 2.59 2.62
C ASP A 244 19.36 3.42 3.60
N ILE A 245 19.54 3.16 4.90
CA ILE A 245 18.79 3.84 5.95
C ILE A 245 19.09 5.36 6.01
N SER A 246 20.22 5.81 5.47
CA SER A 246 20.54 7.22 5.44
C SER A 246 19.72 8.00 4.42
N ALA A 247 19.14 7.31 3.44
CA ALA A 247 18.22 7.84 2.44
C ALA A 247 16.73 7.65 2.80
N HIS A 248 16.44 6.96 3.92
CA HIS A 248 15.07 6.76 4.37
C HIS A 248 14.44 8.06 4.85
N ARG A 249 13.19 8.27 4.44
CA ARG A 249 12.34 9.34 4.96
C ARG A 249 10.89 8.89 5.02
N ASP A 250 10.13 9.49 5.93
CA ASP A 250 8.69 9.31 6.03
C ASP A 250 7.96 10.62 5.76
N GLU A 251 6.77 10.49 5.20
CA GLU A 251 5.81 11.57 5.03
C GLU A 251 4.47 11.15 5.64
N LEU A 252 3.81 12.09 6.28
CA LEU A 252 2.48 11.92 6.82
C LEU A 252 1.59 13.01 6.27
N VAL A 253 0.57 12.60 5.53
CA VAL A 253 -0.33 13.51 4.84
C VAL A 253 -1.79 13.28 5.25
N ARG A 254 -2.60 14.31 5.12
CA ARG A 254 -4.06 14.27 5.24
C ARG A 254 -4.65 14.04 3.87
N THR A 255 -5.37 12.93 3.70
CA THR A 255 -5.82 12.43 2.40
C THR A 255 -7.33 12.47 2.25
N ASN A 256 -7.77 12.94 1.07
CA ASN A 256 -9.09 12.67 0.52
C ASN A 256 -8.91 11.82 -0.74
N ALA A 257 -9.43 10.61 -0.76
CA ALA A 257 -9.26 9.67 -1.86
C ALA A 257 -10.57 9.02 -2.29
N SER A 258 -10.63 8.55 -3.54
CA SER A 258 -11.75 7.77 -4.08
C SER A 258 -11.21 6.65 -4.96
N TYR A 259 -11.73 5.43 -4.74
CA TYR A 259 -11.35 4.20 -5.42
C TYR A 259 -12.57 3.52 -6.04
N LYS A 260 -12.35 2.83 -7.15
CA LYS A 260 -13.36 2.04 -7.86
C LYS A 260 -13.43 0.62 -7.36
#